data_ca9b0947b1fd054d3bfebadb2ae704c4
#
_entry.id   ca9b0947b1fd054d3bfebadb2ae704c4
#
_cell.length_a   1.000
_cell.length_b   1.000
_cell.length_c   1.000
_cell.angle_alpha   90.00
_cell.angle_beta   90.00
_cell.angle_gamma   90.00
#
_symmetry.space_group_name_H-M   'P 1'
#
loop_
_entity.id
_entity.type
_entity.pdbx_description
1 polymer ?
#
loop_
_entity_poly.entity_id
_entity_poly.type
_entity_poly.pdbx_seq_one_letter_code
_entity_poly.pdbx_strand_id
1 'polypeptide(L)'
;VKSDNTANATIDDNSNVGTKGIGVLNAEIHKVDNKLTNTEWWESFVKKRDPNFNIKVMRNDFKTILYPHDSSSQVGEPYCMAASMYPFLLYRIEKLGGKSAVPKNLDSFCGIYVNLNFALASEIKGAVATPEFLMYMDYFCRKEWGNNYYLKPSVRITTDYCIKQKTIGSQIDQYFQQVTYSINQIAGARGMQSPFTNFSFFDKYFFEGMFGEFVFPDGTKPEWNSTNWLQRRYLHWLNQERLKCILTFPVCSYACLTDKEGNFKDLDTFHFICNEYAQGNSFFTYLSRSVDSLSSCCRLQNAVQENTFNTTNGQIGIMTGSKNVITLNLNRIIQDWQHTWSDYKDHIDVNTNKCCFPVDWITHKDFQEGIKKYIENILERVYLYQYAYNDLMHWCKDHHLYAAYDAGFINLDKQYLTIGINGLNQAAEYLGMECNNNIYYKTFCRLIFSTIKEQNKKHKTKTAQFNTEQVPAESASVKLYNRDKADGYWVPTDTNLYASYIFKPNDTHISILDKIILHSSEFAADELDGGSACHLNLSEHLSQKQYEYLLKFMAKVGCKYATFNIPNCECEECHFIAKQPFSKCPKCGSTHVSL
;
A
#
# COMPACT_ATOMS: atom_id res chain seq x y z
N VAL A 1 20.93 -4.89 19.76
CA VAL A 1 19.51 -4.67 19.40
C VAL A 1 19.47 -4.66 17.88
N LYS A 2 18.91 -5.71 17.27
CA LYS A 2 18.67 -5.71 15.83
C LYS A 2 17.32 -5.02 15.59
N SER A 3 17.30 -3.98 14.78
CA SER A 3 16.08 -3.32 14.32
C SER A 3 15.19 -4.32 13.57
N ASP A 4 13.90 -4.28 13.82
CA ASP A 4 12.92 -5.03 13.03
C ASP A 4 12.90 -4.58 11.56
N ASN A 5 13.40 -3.39 11.26
CA ASN A 5 13.47 -2.79 9.93
C ASN A 5 14.86 -2.96 9.27
N THR A 6 15.88 -3.37 10.01
CA THR A 6 17.25 -3.57 9.51
C THR A 6 17.61 -5.06 9.37
N ALA A 7 16.61 -5.92 9.19
CA ALA A 7 16.84 -7.36 9.14
C ALA A 7 17.65 -7.83 7.92
N ASN A 8 17.81 -6.99 6.89
CA ASN A 8 18.65 -7.28 5.72
C ASN A 8 19.43 -6.03 5.28
N ALA A 9 20.68 -6.21 4.89
CA ALA A 9 21.55 -5.16 4.36
C ALA A 9 20.94 -4.45 3.14
N THR A 10 20.15 -5.16 2.34
CA THR A 10 19.42 -4.61 1.20
C THR A 10 18.26 -3.69 1.57
N ILE A 11 17.80 -3.71 2.83
CA ILE A 11 16.77 -2.79 3.32
C ILE A 11 17.41 -1.51 3.87
N ASP A 12 18.69 -1.53 4.20
CA ASP A 12 19.41 -0.35 4.68
C ASP A 12 19.50 0.77 3.63
N ASP A 13 19.35 0.44 2.34
CA ASP A 13 19.31 1.39 1.23
C ASP A 13 17.89 1.95 0.98
N ASN A 14 16.92 1.51 1.75
CA ASN A 14 15.57 2.04 1.67
C ASN A 14 15.51 3.40 2.38
N SER A 15 15.17 4.46 1.64
CA SER A 15 15.00 5.82 2.17
C SER A 15 13.97 5.95 3.31
N ASN A 16 13.22 4.89 3.60
CA ASN A 16 12.29 4.82 4.72
C ASN A 16 12.97 4.74 6.08
N VAL A 17 14.23 4.34 6.14
CA VAL A 17 14.91 4.04 7.41
C VAL A 17 16.07 5.01 7.61
N GLY A 18 16.16 5.56 8.82
CA GLY A 18 17.27 6.42 9.20
C GLY A 18 18.60 5.67 9.24
N THR A 19 19.66 6.36 8.92
CA THR A 19 21.05 5.86 9.07
C THR A 19 21.37 5.54 10.52
N LYS A 20 22.35 4.66 10.74
CA LYS A 20 22.81 4.30 12.09
C LYS A 20 23.20 5.54 12.89
N GLY A 21 22.58 5.72 14.07
CA GLY A 21 22.84 6.85 14.94
C GLY A 21 22.08 6.72 16.26
N ILE A 22 22.35 7.64 17.21
CA ILE A 22 21.73 7.59 18.54
C ILE A 22 20.19 7.74 18.47
N GLY A 23 19.68 8.52 17.53
CA GLY A 23 18.24 8.65 17.30
C GLY A 23 17.57 7.34 16.87
N VAL A 24 18.22 6.58 15.98
CA VAL A 24 17.75 5.25 15.56
C VAL A 24 17.81 4.26 16.72
N LEU A 25 18.88 4.27 17.51
CA LEU A 25 19.00 3.43 18.71
C LEU A 25 17.86 3.71 19.70
N ASN A 26 17.57 4.97 19.98
CA ASN A 26 16.47 5.36 20.87
C ASN A 26 15.12 4.93 20.30
N ALA A 27 14.89 5.09 18.99
CA ALA A 27 13.67 4.62 18.33
C ALA A 27 13.48 3.09 18.46
N GLU A 28 14.57 2.31 18.35
CA GLU A 28 14.52 0.86 18.54
C GLU A 28 14.22 0.45 20.00
N ILE A 29 14.74 1.21 20.97
CA ILE A 29 14.42 0.98 22.39
C ILE A 29 12.93 1.26 22.63
N HIS A 30 12.42 2.39 22.13
CA HIS A 30 10.99 2.72 22.24
C HIS A 30 10.06 1.70 21.59
N LYS A 31 10.48 1.03 20.52
CA LYS A 31 9.69 -0.06 19.92
C LYS A 31 9.44 -1.22 20.88
N VAL A 32 10.37 -1.50 21.80
CA VAL A 32 10.16 -2.55 22.83
C VAL A 32 9.08 -2.12 23.81
N ASP A 33 9.17 -0.90 24.33
CA ASP A 33 8.20 -0.34 25.27
C ASP A 33 6.83 -0.22 24.61
N ASN A 34 6.76 0.31 23.38
CA ASN A 34 5.52 0.42 22.63
C ASN A 34 4.85 -0.94 22.43
N LYS A 35 5.62 -1.97 22.10
CA LYS A 35 5.08 -3.32 21.89
C LYS A 35 4.48 -3.89 23.17
N LEU A 36 5.14 -3.74 24.30
CA LEU A 36 4.63 -4.20 25.59
C LEU A 36 3.34 -3.48 25.96
N THR A 37 3.36 -2.15 25.93
CA THR A 37 2.21 -1.31 26.29
C THR A 37 1.02 -1.56 25.35
N ASN A 38 1.27 -1.62 24.04
CA ASN A 38 0.20 -1.89 23.06
C ASN A 38 -0.41 -3.27 23.26
N THR A 39 0.42 -4.27 23.57
CA THR A 39 -0.05 -5.63 23.85
C THR A 39 -0.93 -5.66 25.10
N GLU A 40 -0.49 -5.06 26.19
CA GLU A 40 -1.26 -5.00 27.44
C GLU A 40 -2.60 -4.26 27.28
N TRP A 41 -2.59 -3.13 26.57
CA TRP A 41 -3.80 -2.39 26.25
C TRP A 41 -4.77 -3.22 25.42
N TRP A 42 -4.30 -3.83 24.37
CA TRP A 42 -5.12 -4.67 23.50
C TRP A 42 -5.73 -5.84 24.27
N GLU A 43 -4.92 -6.56 25.06
CA GLU A 43 -5.37 -7.65 25.93
C GLU A 43 -6.44 -7.19 26.93
N SER A 44 -6.31 -5.99 27.48
CA SER A 44 -7.32 -5.43 28.40
C SER A 44 -8.67 -5.25 27.72
N PHE A 45 -8.69 -4.81 26.45
CA PHE A 45 -9.92 -4.67 25.68
C PHE A 45 -10.49 -6.02 25.22
N VAL A 46 -9.65 -7.02 24.94
CA VAL A 46 -10.11 -8.41 24.73
C VAL A 46 -10.82 -8.91 25.98
N LYS A 47 -10.26 -8.69 27.17
CA LYS A 47 -10.88 -9.06 28.44
C LYS A 47 -12.17 -8.30 28.75
N LYS A 48 -12.30 -7.05 28.32
CA LYS A 48 -13.56 -6.30 28.43
C LYS A 48 -14.68 -6.92 27.58
N ARG A 49 -14.35 -7.43 26.39
CA ARG A 49 -15.31 -8.09 25.50
C ARG A 49 -15.66 -9.50 25.94
N ASP A 50 -14.65 -10.26 26.33
CA ASP A 50 -14.81 -11.64 26.86
C ASP A 50 -13.96 -11.82 28.12
N PRO A 51 -14.56 -11.63 29.31
CA PRO A 51 -13.86 -11.78 30.59
C PRO A 51 -13.29 -13.19 30.82
N ASN A 52 -13.86 -14.21 30.18
CA ASN A 52 -13.43 -15.61 30.34
C ASN A 52 -12.36 -16.01 29.31
N PHE A 53 -12.11 -15.20 28.30
CA PHE A 53 -11.13 -15.53 27.27
C PHE A 53 -9.72 -15.71 27.85
N ASN A 54 -9.05 -16.78 27.48
CA ASN A 54 -7.70 -17.04 27.93
C ASN A 54 -6.69 -16.25 27.08
N ILE A 55 -6.13 -15.18 27.62
CA ILE A 55 -5.14 -14.32 26.94
C ILE A 55 -3.89 -15.07 26.45
N LYS A 56 -3.53 -16.20 27.07
CA LYS A 56 -2.43 -17.03 26.56
C LYS A 56 -2.68 -17.56 25.15
N VAL A 57 -3.95 -17.74 24.76
CA VAL A 57 -4.33 -18.13 23.39
C VAL A 57 -3.98 -17.01 22.42
N MET A 58 -4.37 -15.76 22.70
CA MET A 58 -4.01 -14.60 21.85
C MET A 58 -2.49 -14.46 21.72
N ARG A 59 -1.76 -14.56 22.82
CA ARG A 59 -0.29 -14.49 22.82
C ARG A 59 0.34 -15.61 22.00
N ASN A 60 -0.23 -16.81 22.04
CA ASN A 60 0.22 -17.93 21.23
C ASN A 60 -0.10 -17.70 19.76
N ASP A 61 -1.33 -17.30 19.43
CA ASP A 61 -1.73 -16.99 18.05
C ASP A 61 -0.77 -15.97 17.42
N PHE A 62 -0.43 -14.87 18.11
CA PHE A 62 0.50 -13.84 17.63
C PHE A 62 1.96 -14.31 17.55
N LYS A 63 2.31 -15.39 18.20
CA LYS A 63 3.63 -16.04 18.08
C LYS A 63 3.70 -17.06 16.95
N THR A 64 2.56 -17.55 16.47
CA THR A 64 2.49 -18.71 15.58
C THR A 64 1.77 -18.41 14.28
N ILE A 65 0.44 -18.39 14.30
CA ILE A 65 -0.42 -18.35 13.11
C ILE A 65 -0.86 -16.95 12.70
N LEU A 66 -0.68 -15.94 13.55
CA LEU A 66 -1.10 -14.56 13.28
C LEU A 66 0.06 -13.58 13.40
N TYR A 67 0.02 -12.54 12.59
CA TYR A 67 0.97 -11.44 12.65
C TYR A 67 0.24 -10.09 12.70
N PRO A 68 0.19 -9.43 13.88
CA PRO A 68 -0.29 -8.05 13.98
C PRO A 68 0.78 -7.11 13.43
N HIS A 69 0.42 -6.32 12.39
CA HIS A 69 1.37 -5.43 11.73
C HIS A 69 1.72 -4.22 12.59
N ASP A 70 3.01 -3.86 12.55
CA ASP A 70 3.59 -2.65 13.15
C ASP A 70 3.15 -2.38 14.59
N SER A 71 2.87 -3.44 15.35
CA SER A 71 2.40 -3.37 16.73
C SER A 71 3.45 -2.76 17.71
N SER A 72 4.68 -2.58 17.24
CA SER A 72 5.77 -1.95 17.99
C SER A 72 6.07 -0.51 17.57
N SER A 73 5.40 0.01 16.52
CA SER A 73 5.68 1.36 16.03
C SER A 73 5.23 2.41 17.03
N GLN A 74 3.97 2.36 17.43
CA GLN A 74 3.40 3.21 18.49
C GLN A 74 2.22 2.51 19.17
N VAL A 75 1.72 3.08 20.26
CA VAL A 75 0.63 2.49 21.06
C VAL A 75 -0.72 3.00 20.59
N GLY A 76 -1.63 2.06 20.32
CA GLY A 76 -3.03 2.38 19.99
C GLY A 76 -3.26 3.07 18.64
N GLU A 77 -2.24 3.16 17.76
CA GLU A 77 -2.37 3.86 16.49
C GLU A 77 -3.15 3.09 15.44
N PRO A 78 -3.90 3.82 14.56
CA PRO A 78 -4.43 3.29 13.31
C PRO A 78 -3.31 2.86 12.35
N TYR A 79 -3.66 2.00 11.37
CA TYR A 79 -2.64 1.46 10.46
C TYR A 79 -2.35 2.37 9.28
N CYS A 80 -3.34 2.69 8.45
CA CYS A 80 -3.17 3.54 7.26
C CYS A 80 -4.34 4.50 7.10
N MET A 81 -4.08 5.64 6.45
CA MET A 81 -5.14 6.59 6.11
C MET A 81 -5.01 7.14 4.68
N ALA A 82 -6.16 7.38 4.05
CA ALA A 82 -6.32 8.26 2.91
C ALA A 82 -7.03 9.53 3.42
N ALA A 83 -6.24 10.55 3.69
CA ALA A 83 -6.71 11.77 4.33
C ALA A 83 -7.36 12.73 3.33
N SER A 84 -8.48 13.37 3.71
CA SER A 84 -8.98 14.53 2.99
C SER A 84 -8.13 15.75 3.34
N MET A 85 -7.74 16.50 2.32
CA MET A 85 -7.02 17.77 2.52
C MET A 85 -7.96 18.96 2.71
N TYR A 86 -9.29 18.77 2.61
CA TYR A 86 -10.25 19.88 2.69
C TYR A 86 -10.17 20.69 4.00
N PRO A 87 -10.04 20.06 5.19
CA PRO A 87 -9.88 20.81 6.44
C PRO A 87 -8.68 21.74 6.44
N PHE A 88 -7.62 21.42 5.69
CA PHE A 88 -6.41 22.20 5.54
C PHE A 88 -6.64 23.56 4.87
N LEU A 89 -7.65 23.66 3.98
CA LEU A 89 -8.05 24.92 3.34
C LEU A 89 -8.96 25.79 4.20
N LEU A 90 -9.62 25.20 5.19
CA LEU A 90 -10.58 25.90 6.05
C LEU A 90 -9.96 26.30 7.38
N TYR A 91 -9.12 25.40 7.91
CA TYR A 91 -8.56 25.53 9.24
C TYR A 91 -7.03 25.53 9.16
N ARG A 92 -6.42 26.04 10.19
CA ARG A 92 -4.98 25.95 10.38
C ARG A 92 -4.61 24.54 10.87
N ILE A 93 -3.35 24.15 10.72
CA ILE A 93 -2.85 22.90 11.31
C ILE A 93 -2.73 22.93 12.84
N GLU A 94 -3.17 24.00 13.50
CA GLU A 94 -3.17 24.15 14.96
C GLU A 94 -3.90 23.01 15.67
N LYS A 95 -4.95 22.45 15.05
CA LYS A 95 -5.65 21.29 15.58
C LYS A 95 -4.78 20.02 15.63
N LEU A 96 -3.69 19.98 14.85
CA LEU A 96 -2.67 18.93 14.87
C LEU A 96 -1.47 19.27 15.76
N GLY A 97 -1.57 20.31 16.61
CA GLY A 97 -0.50 20.77 17.48
C GLY A 97 0.53 21.72 16.83
N GLY A 98 0.42 21.97 15.53
CA GLY A 98 1.27 22.93 14.82
C GLY A 98 0.72 24.37 14.86
N LYS A 99 1.56 25.33 14.47
CA LYS A 99 1.12 26.71 14.26
C LYS A 99 1.28 27.10 12.81
N SER A 100 0.20 27.50 12.16
CA SER A 100 0.22 27.99 10.77
C SER A 100 -0.97 28.89 10.50
N ALA A 101 -0.95 29.57 9.37
CA ALA A 101 -2.14 30.16 8.78
C ALA A 101 -2.68 29.25 7.67
N VAL A 102 -3.92 29.47 7.23
CA VAL A 102 -4.46 28.87 6.02
C VAL A 102 -3.59 29.30 4.83
N PRO A 103 -3.17 28.37 3.93
CA PRO A 103 -2.32 28.72 2.80
C PRO A 103 -3.05 29.67 1.84
N LYS A 104 -2.36 30.72 1.39
CA LYS A 104 -2.92 31.73 0.48
C LYS A 104 -2.35 31.67 -0.93
N ASN A 105 -1.16 31.15 -1.09
CA ASN A 105 -0.42 31.04 -2.35
C ASN A 105 0.27 29.67 -2.45
N LEU A 106 0.84 29.37 -3.59
CA LEU A 106 1.46 28.07 -3.90
C LEU A 106 2.63 27.75 -2.96
N ASP A 107 3.48 28.74 -2.65
CA ASP A 107 4.62 28.57 -1.76
C ASP A 107 4.17 28.15 -0.36
N SER A 108 3.22 28.90 0.23
CA SER A 108 2.66 28.57 1.54
C SER A 108 1.93 27.22 1.55
N PHE A 109 1.24 26.87 0.45
CA PHE A 109 0.60 25.56 0.31
C PHE A 109 1.62 24.44 0.37
N CYS A 110 2.66 24.47 -0.47
CA CYS A 110 3.67 23.43 -0.53
C CYS A 110 4.45 23.30 0.80
N GLY A 111 4.83 24.43 1.42
CA GLY A 111 5.55 24.43 2.68
C GLY A 111 4.73 23.87 3.85
N ILE A 112 3.46 24.28 3.96
CA ILE A 112 2.58 23.81 5.04
C ILE A 112 2.15 22.37 4.77
N TYR A 113 1.97 21.96 3.50
CA TYR A 113 1.66 20.57 3.15
C TYR A 113 2.71 19.59 3.67
N VAL A 114 3.99 19.92 3.57
CA VAL A 114 5.07 19.07 4.11
C VAL A 114 4.86 18.86 5.62
N ASN A 115 4.60 19.93 6.37
CA ASN A 115 4.34 19.85 7.81
C ASN A 115 3.06 19.05 8.13
N LEU A 116 2.00 19.23 7.34
CA LEU A 116 0.76 18.46 7.46
C LEU A 116 1.04 16.97 7.25
N ASN A 117 1.79 16.61 6.20
CA ASN A 117 2.10 15.22 5.90
C ASN A 117 2.90 14.55 7.03
N PHE A 118 3.87 15.24 7.62
CA PHE A 118 4.60 14.74 8.79
C PHE A 118 3.70 14.62 10.03
N ALA A 119 2.80 15.57 10.27
CA ALA A 119 1.86 15.53 11.38
C ALA A 119 0.88 14.34 11.25
N LEU A 120 0.26 14.15 10.07
CA LEU A 120 -0.60 13.01 9.80
C LEU A 120 0.16 11.68 9.94
N ALA A 121 1.38 11.62 9.41
CA ALA A 121 2.22 10.44 9.46
C ALA A 121 2.68 10.08 10.88
N SER A 122 2.67 11.01 11.82
CA SER A 122 2.98 10.74 13.22
C SER A 122 1.84 10.10 14.02
N GLU A 123 0.63 10.06 13.45
CA GLU A 123 -0.56 9.47 14.09
C GLU A 123 -0.94 8.09 13.55
N ILE A 124 -0.13 7.51 12.64
CA ILE A 124 -0.41 6.20 12.03
C ILE A 124 0.84 5.35 11.88
N LYS A 125 0.66 4.02 11.89
CA LYS A 125 1.76 3.05 11.77
C LYS A 125 2.29 2.93 10.34
N GLY A 126 1.41 3.01 9.34
CA GLY A 126 1.70 2.75 7.93
C GLY A 126 1.68 4.00 7.06
N ALA A 127 0.90 3.98 5.99
CA ALA A 127 0.92 4.98 4.95
C ALA A 127 -0.11 6.09 5.12
N VAL A 128 0.28 7.31 4.71
CA VAL A 128 -0.59 8.48 4.53
C VAL A 128 -0.78 8.73 3.04
N ALA A 129 -1.96 8.42 2.50
CA ALA A 129 -2.31 8.84 1.17
C ALA A 129 -2.95 10.23 1.21
N THR A 130 -2.52 11.09 0.30
CA THR A 130 -3.13 12.41 0.03
C THR A 130 -3.54 12.49 -1.44
N PRO A 131 -4.60 11.76 -1.85
CA PRO A 131 -4.98 11.59 -3.25
C PRO A 131 -5.25 12.90 -3.98
N GLU A 132 -5.67 13.91 -3.25
CA GLU A 132 -6.09 15.23 -3.76
C GLU A 132 -4.92 16.20 -3.97
N PHE A 133 -3.68 15.84 -3.61
CA PHE A 133 -2.57 16.80 -3.55
C PHE A 133 -2.38 17.61 -4.83
N LEU A 134 -2.35 16.94 -5.99
CA LEU A 134 -2.11 17.64 -7.27
C LEU A 134 -3.30 18.51 -7.71
N MET A 135 -4.54 18.12 -7.37
CA MET A 135 -5.72 18.96 -7.61
C MET A 135 -5.67 20.25 -6.77
N TYR A 136 -5.25 20.17 -5.51
CA TYR A 136 -5.07 21.35 -4.66
C TYR A 136 -3.89 22.20 -5.11
N MET A 137 -2.80 21.58 -5.54
CA MET A 137 -1.66 22.31 -6.10
C MET A 137 -2.06 23.08 -7.36
N ASP A 138 -2.87 22.48 -8.25
CA ASP A 138 -3.43 23.15 -9.43
C ASP A 138 -4.29 24.37 -9.03
N TYR A 139 -5.11 24.25 -8.00
CA TYR A 139 -5.89 25.36 -7.49
C TYR A 139 -5.03 26.56 -7.13
N PHE A 140 -3.92 26.33 -6.41
CA PHE A 140 -2.98 27.41 -6.06
C PHE A 140 -2.18 27.93 -7.27
N CYS A 141 -1.81 27.08 -8.23
CA CYS A 141 -1.20 27.52 -9.49
C CYS A 141 -2.14 28.45 -10.27
N ARG A 142 -3.43 28.09 -10.34
CA ARG A 142 -4.45 28.92 -11.01
C ARG A 142 -4.66 30.26 -10.29
N LYS A 143 -4.62 30.28 -8.98
CA LYS A 143 -4.70 31.54 -8.19
C LYS A 143 -3.49 32.45 -8.43
N GLU A 144 -2.32 31.89 -8.63
CA GLU A 144 -1.07 32.66 -8.76
C GLU A 144 -0.84 33.16 -10.19
N TRP A 145 -1.11 32.32 -11.19
CA TRP A 145 -0.79 32.62 -12.59
C TRP A 145 -1.99 32.60 -13.55
N GLY A 146 -3.20 32.46 -13.04
CA GLY A 146 -4.44 32.41 -13.81
C GLY A 146 -4.77 31.02 -14.37
N ASN A 147 -6.02 30.82 -14.76
CA ASN A 147 -6.55 29.52 -15.17
C ASN A 147 -5.81 28.86 -16.36
N ASN A 148 -5.17 29.66 -17.19
CA ASN A 148 -4.46 29.20 -18.39
C ASN A 148 -2.93 29.11 -18.19
N TYR A 149 -2.43 29.03 -16.96
CA TYR A 149 -1.00 28.98 -16.68
C TYR A 149 -0.29 27.80 -17.38
N TYR A 150 -0.96 26.69 -17.50
CA TYR A 150 -0.46 25.45 -18.11
C TYR A 150 -0.19 25.58 -19.61
N LEU A 151 -0.83 26.52 -20.29
CA LEU A 151 -0.59 26.83 -21.71
C LEU A 151 0.65 27.72 -21.92
N LYS A 152 1.18 28.28 -20.85
CA LYS A 152 2.27 29.27 -20.89
C LYS A 152 3.44 28.92 -19.93
N PRO A 153 3.90 27.65 -19.88
CA PRO A 153 4.93 27.24 -18.91
C PRO A 153 6.27 27.95 -19.12
N SER A 154 6.54 28.46 -20.31
CA SER A 154 7.78 29.18 -20.66
C SER A 154 7.74 30.68 -20.34
N VAL A 155 6.61 31.20 -19.88
CA VAL A 155 6.50 32.62 -19.48
C VAL A 155 7.41 32.87 -18.27
N ARG A 156 8.22 33.92 -18.36
CA ARG A 156 9.13 34.32 -17.29
C ARG A 156 8.37 34.98 -16.15
N ILE A 157 8.73 34.62 -14.93
CA ILE A 157 8.24 35.24 -13.72
C ILE A 157 9.28 36.25 -13.25
N THR A 158 8.88 37.50 -13.09
CA THR A 158 9.73 38.51 -12.50
C THR A 158 9.48 38.52 -10.99
N THR A 159 10.47 38.16 -10.20
CA THR A 159 10.43 38.31 -8.75
C THR A 159 11.40 39.43 -8.34
N ASP A 160 10.99 40.31 -7.45
CA ASP A 160 11.77 41.48 -7.00
C ASP A 160 13.13 41.10 -6.35
N TYR A 161 13.34 39.82 -6.05
CA TYR A 161 14.50 39.33 -5.31
C TYR A 161 15.37 38.31 -6.06
N CYS A 162 15.05 37.95 -7.29
CA CYS A 162 15.78 36.90 -8.01
C CYS A 162 16.44 37.41 -9.26
N ILE A 163 17.79 37.39 -9.27
CA ILE A 163 18.63 37.70 -10.44
C ILE A 163 18.43 36.68 -11.58
N LYS A 164 17.96 35.46 -11.26
CA LYS A 164 17.63 34.42 -12.25
C LYS A 164 16.15 34.51 -12.63
N GLN A 165 15.91 34.86 -13.89
CA GLN A 165 14.55 34.81 -14.45
C GLN A 165 14.08 33.37 -14.53
N LYS A 166 13.06 33.00 -13.73
CA LYS A 166 12.41 31.69 -13.73
C LYS A 166 11.19 31.73 -14.63
N THR A 167 10.86 30.57 -15.21
CA THR A 167 9.60 30.38 -15.91
C THR A 167 8.57 29.74 -14.97
N ILE A 168 7.26 29.86 -15.31
CA ILE A 168 6.18 29.21 -14.55
C ILE A 168 6.48 27.71 -14.40
N GLY A 169 6.85 27.03 -15.51
CA GLY A 169 7.17 25.61 -15.47
C GLY A 169 8.34 25.28 -14.55
N SER A 170 9.44 26.06 -14.62
CA SER A 170 10.60 25.82 -13.75
C SER A 170 10.33 26.12 -12.27
N GLN A 171 9.42 27.05 -11.98
CA GLN A 171 9.00 27.33 -10.61
C GLN A 171 8.15 26.17 -10.06
N ILE A 172 7.23 25.60 -10.87
CA ILE A 172 6.45 24.42 -10.52
C ILE A 172 7.38 23.23 -10.24
N ASP A 173 8.38 22.98 -11.08
CA ASP A 173 9.36 21.90 -10.88
C ASP A 173 10.15 22.07 -9.57
N GLN A 174 10.42 23.29 -9.15
CA GLN A 174 11.05 23.56 -7.86
C GLN A 174 10.11 23.23 -6.67
N TYR A 175 8.82 23.50 -6.79
CA TYR A 175 7.87 23.08 -5.76
C TYR A 175 7.71 21.55 -5.73
N PHE A 176 7.73 20.89 -6.88
CA PHE A 176 7.81 19.43 -6.93
C PHE A 176 9.04 18.91 -6.19
N GLN A 177 10.19 19.50 -6.44
CA GLN A 177 11.43 19.14 -5.77
C GLN A 177 11.36 19.38 -4.26
N GLN A 178 10.91 20.56 -3.84
CA GLN A 178 10.76 20.91 -2.43
C GLN A 178 9.90 19.91 -1.68
N VAL A 179 8.70 19.60 -2.20
CA VAL A 179 7.78 18.66 -1.57
C VAL A 179 8.34 17.25 -1.58
N THR A 180 8.79 16.77 -2.75
CA THR A 180 9.23 15.37 -2.91
C THR A 180 10.46 15.05 -2.08
N TYR A 181 11.46 15.92 -2.07
CA TYR A 181 12.65 15.70 -1.24
C TYR A 181 12.34 15.81 0.25
N SER A 182 11.43 16.71 0.64
CA SER A 182 11.04 16.84 2.05
C SER A 182 10.35 15.60 2.57
N ILE A 183 9.41 15.00 1.82
CA ILE A 183 8.71 13.79 2.26
C ILE A 183 9.60 12.52 2.22
N ASN A 184 10.78 12.58 1.60
CA ASN A 184 11.78 11.52 1.66
C ASN A 184 12.79 11.69 2.81
N GLN A 185 12.59 12.69 3.67
CA GLN A 185 13.42 12.84 4.87
C GLN A 185 12.88 12.00 6.02
N ILE A 186 13.79 11.52 6.87
CA ILE A 186 13.44 10.76 8.07
C ILE A 186 12.85 11.69 9.14
N ALA A 187 11.86 11.19 9.88
CA ALA A 187 11.18 11.92 10.93
C ALA A 187 11.34 11.25 12.30
N GLY A 188 11.75 12.01 13.30
CA GLY A 188 11.86 11.52 14.68
C GLY A 188 10.53 11.02 15.22
N ALA A 189 9.43 11.74 14.95
CA ALA A 189 8.07 11.36 15.36
C ALA A 189 7.57 10.04 14.75
N ARG A 190 8.24 9.50 13.72
CA ARG A 190 7.96 8.20 13.10
C ARG A 190 9.02 7.14 13.40
N GLY A 191 9.70 7.24 14.53
CA GLY A 191 10.76 6.29 14.85
C GLY A 191 11.90 6.27 13.82
N MET A 192 12.26 7.47 13.32
CA MET A 192 13.33 7.68 12.32
C MET A 192 13.04 7.06 10.94
N GLN A 193 11.78 7.07 10.54
CA GLN A 193 11.34 6.67 9.20
C GLN A 193 10.77 7.87 8.43
N SER A 194 10.86 7.84 7.09
CA SER A 194 10.18 8.82 6.25
C SER A 194 8.66 8.60 6.27
N PRO A 195 7.83 9.64 6.07
CA PRO A 195 6.40 9.49 5.86
C PRO A 195 6.13 8.62 4.64
N PHE A 196 5.40 7.53 4.80
CA PHE A 196 5.00 6.67 3.68
C PHE A 196 3.85 7.34 2.92
N THR A 197 4.19 8.20 1.96
CA THR A 197 3.26 9.08 1.26
C THR A 197 2.82 8.48 -0.07
N ASN A 198 1.53 8.64 -0.42
CA ASN A 198 0.98 8.26 -1.72
C ASN A 198 0.27 9.44 -2.37
N PHE A 199 0.49 9.64 -3.69
CA PHE A 199 -0.25 10.57 -4.54
C PHE A 199 -1.07 9.80 -5.56
N SER A 200 -2.31 10.26 -5.79
CA SER A 200 -3.15 9.72 -6.85
C SER A 200 -3.17 10.63 -8.06
N PHE A 201 -3.24 9.99 -9.22
CA PHE A 201 -3.37 10.59 -10.56
C PHE A 201 -4.64 10.00 -11.17
N PHE A 202 -5.26 10.75 -12.04
CA PHE A 202 -6.57 10.40 -12.56
C PHE A 202 -6.61 10.55 -14.08
N ASP A 203 -7.35 9.66 -14.75
CA ASP A 203 -7.83 9.95 -16.09
C ASP A 203 -9.01 10.94 -16.03
N LYS A 204 -9.44 11.43 -17.18
CA LYS A 204 -10.49 12.45 -17.26
C LYS A 204 -11.78 12.00 -16.57
N TYR A 205 -12.22 10.79 -16.81
CA TYR A 205 -13.50 10.28 -16.31
C TYR A 205 -13.46 9.99 -14.81
N PHE A 206 -12.31 9.50 -14.32
CA PHE A 206 -12.09 9.34 -12.90
C PHE A 206 -12.07 10.69 -12.17
N PHE A 207 -11.38 11.67 -12.74
CA PHE A 207 -11.33 13.04 -12.20
C PHE A 207 -12.72 13.67 -12.14
N GLU A 208 -13.47 13.60 -13.22
CA GLU A 208 -14.84 14.13 -13.29
C GLU A 208 -15.77 13.42 -12.29
N GLY A 209 -15.67 12.08 -12.16
CA GLY A 209 -16.45 11.31 -11.20
C GLY A 209 -16.11 11.61 -9.74
N MET A 210 -14.83 11.83 -9.44
CA MET A 210 -14.37 12.13 -8.08
C MET A 210 -14.60 13.59 -7.69
N PHE A 211 -14.36 14.53 -8.59
CA PHE A 211 -14.25 15.96 -8.28
C PHE A 211 -15.29 16.85 -8.98
N GLY A 212 -16.19 16.28 -9.78
CA GLY A 212 -17.18 17.07 -10.54
C GLY A 212 -18.10 17.93 -9.66
N GLU A 213 -18.43 17.43 -8.47
CA GLU A 213 -19.27 18.13 -7.49
C GLU A 213 -18.46 18.86 -6.40
N PHE A 214 -17.13 18.76 -6.45
CA PHE A 214 -16.26 19.42 -5.47
C PHE A 214 -16.22 20.93 -5.69
N VAL A 215 -16.21 21.69 -4.60
CA VAL A 215 -16.12 23.15 -4.61
C VAL A 215 -15.08 23.58 -3.58
N PHE A 216 -14.11 24.39 -4.00
CA PHE A 216 -13.16 25.03 -3.10
C PHE A 216 -13.84 26.06 -2.20
N PRO A 217 -13.21 26.47 -1.05
CA PRO A 217 -13.82 27.43 -0.12
C PRO A 217 -14.17 28.79 -0.74
N ASP A 218 -13.55 29.16 -1.85
CA ASP A 218 -13.82 30.40 -2.59
C ASP A 218 -14.92 30.25 -3.68
N GLY A 219 -15.57 29.08 -3.75
CA GLY A 219 -16.64 28.78 -4.72
C GLY A 219 -16.14 28.31 -6.09
N THR A 220 -14.83 28.25 -6.32
CA THR A 220 -14.29 27.73 -7.58
C THR A 220 -14.30 26.19 -7.61
N LYS A 221 -14.27 25.61 -8.82
CA LYS A 221 -14.23 24.16 -9.03
C LYS A 221 -12.85 23.69 -9.52
N PRO A 222 -12.52 22.41 -9.31
CA PRO A 222 -11.36 21.80 -9.96
C PRO A 222 -11.47 21.88 -11.48
N GLU A 223 -10.33 22.02 -12.14
CA GLU A 223 -10.25 22.17 -13.59
C GLU A 223 -9.41 21.03 -14.18
N TRP A 224 -10.03 20.23 -15.07
CA TRP A 224 -9.38 19.05 -15.64
C TRP A 224 -8.12 19.37 -16.43
N ASN A 225 -8.18 20.33 -17.36
CA ASN A 225 -7.09 20.55 -18.29
C ASN A 225 -5.79 20.98 -17.58
N SER A 226 -5.90 21.88 -16.63
CA SER A 226 -4.74 22.35 -15.85
C SER A 226 -4.25 21.28 -14.87
N THR A 227 -5.13 20.59 -14.18
CA THR A 227 -4.76 19.48 -13.29
C THR A 227 -4.10 18.34 -14.07
N ASN A 228 -4.65 17.96 -15.25
CA ASN A 228 -4.07 16.93 -16.11
C ASN A 228 -2.66 17.29 -16.59
N TRP A 229 -2.46 18.54 -16.99
CA TRP A 229 -1.13 19.02 -17.36
C TRP A 229 -0.17 18.93 -16.18
N LEU A 230 -0.60 19.34 -14.98
CA LEU A 230 0.23 19.37 -13.78
C LEU A 230 0.61 17.95 -13.33
N GLN A 231 -0.33 17.01 -13.31
CA GLN A 231 -0.07 15.63 -12.91
C GLN A 231 0.85 14.90 -13.88
N ARG A 232 0.70 15.11 -15.19
CA ARG A 232 1.59 14.56 -16.21
C ARG A 232 3.01 15.15 -16.08
N ARG A 233 3.10 16.46 -15.86
CA ARG A 233 4.39 17.12 -15.62
C ARG A 233 5.08 16.57 -14.38
N TYR A 234 4.34 16.37 -13.29
CA TYR A 234 4.87 15.79 -12.05
C TYR A 234 5.41 14.38 -12.27
N LEU A 235 4.65 13.50 -12.92
CA LEU A 235 5.03 12.10 -13.13
C LEU A 235 6.28 12.01 -14.02
N HIS A 236 6.34 12.81 -15.08
CA HIS A 236 7.50 12.89 -15.95
C HIS A 236 8.73 13.47 -15.22
N TRP A 237 8.56 14.56 -14.47
CA TRP A 237 9.60 15.17 -13.64
C TRP A 237 10.17 14.16 -12.64
N LEU A 238 9.32 13.43 -11.93
CA LEU A 238 9.73 12.43 -10.94
C LEU A 238 10.56 11.31 -11.58
N ASN A 239 10.21 10.87 -12.78
CA ASN A 239 10.99 9.89 -13.55
C ASN A 239 12.42 10.37 -13.84
N GLN A 240 12.57 11.64 -14.21
CA GLN A 240 13.88 12.23 -14.45
C GLN A 240 14.66 12.43 -13.14
N GLU A 241 13.97 12.81 -12.07
CA GLU A 241 14.61 13.07 -10.78
C GLU A 241 15.14 11.78 -10.13
N ARG A 242 14.44 10.67 -10.31
CA ARG A 242 14.86 9.31 -9.84
C ARG A 242 16.15 8.81 -10.51
N LEU A 243 16.61 9.43 -11.59
CA LEU A 243 17.94 9.17 -12.16
C LEU A 243 19.08 9.91 -11.42
N LYS A 244 18.73 10.84 -10.52
CA LYS A 244 19.73 11.61 -9.74
C LYS A 244 19.89 11.03 -8.34
N CYS A 245 18.82 10.50 -7.77
CA CYS A 245 18.82 9.90 -6.44
C CYS A 245 17.61 8.97 -6.28
N ILE A 246 17.70 8.02 -5.35
CA ILE A 246 16.60 7.13 -5.00
C ILE A 246 15.53 7.94 -4.26
N LEU A 247 14.34 8.04 -4.85
CA LEU A 247 13.17 8.67 -4.26
C LEU A 247 12.05 7.63 -4.14
N THR A 248 11.88 7.11 -2.94
CA THR A 248 10.85 6.07 -2.65
C THR A 248 9.46 6.69 -2.67
N PHE A 249 9.32 7.91 -2.15
CA PHE A 249 8.04 8.60 -2.03
C PHE A 249 7.94 9.82 -2.95
N PRO A 250 6.72 10.20 -3.34
CA PRO A 250 5.47 9.49 -3.08
C PRO A 250 5.35 8.21 -3.91
N VAL A 251 4.63 7.20 -3.38
CA VAL A 251 4.09 6.13 -4.21
C VAL A 251 3.03 6.76 -5.12
N CYS A 252 3.17 6.60 -6.41
CA CYS A 252 2.27 7.17 -7.39
C CYS A 252 1.28 6.10 -7.88
N SER A 253 -0.02 6.42 -7.89
CA SER A 253 -1.08 5.54 -8.38
C SER A 253 -1.93 6.26 -9.42
N TYR A 254 -1.97 5.76 -10.65
CA TYR A 254 -2.77 6.33 -11.74
C TYR A 254 -4.08 5.56 -11.88
N ALA A 255 -5.21 6.20 -11.61
CA ALA A 255 -6.55 5.62 -11.71
C ALA A 255 -7.12 5.84 -13.12
N CYS A 256 -7.51 4.74 -13.77
CA CYS A 256 -8.04 4.73 -15.14
C CYS A 256 -9.38 3.99 -15.20
N LEU A 257 -10.34 4.58 -15.90
CA LEU A 257 -11.64 3.98 -16.15
C LEU A 257 -11.61 3.12 -17.41
N THR A 258 -12.05 1.87 -17.28
CA THR A 258 -12.05 0.88 -18.36
C THR A 258 -13.41 0.24 -18.54
N ASP A 259 -13.62 -0.46 -19.65
CA ASP A 259 -14.80 -1.29 -19.88
C ASP A 259 -14.50 -2.79 -19.66
N LYS A 260 -15.52 -3.62 -19.87
CA LYS A 260 -15.42 -5.09 -19.72
C LYS A 260 -14.57 -5.75 -20.82
N GLU A 261 -14.44 -5.09 -21.94
CA GLU A 261 -13.66 -5.53 -23.10
C GLU A 261 -12.17 -5.18 -22.94
N GLY A 262 -11.82 -4.40 -21.90
CA GLY A 262 -10.46 -3.96 -21.61
C GLY A 262 -10.06 -2.64 -22.31
N ASN A 263 -11.04 -1.90 -22.83
CA ASN A 263 -10.77 -0.61 -23.44
C ASN A 263 -10.70 0.49 -22.38
N PHE A 264 -9.76 1.40 -22.54
CA PHE A 264 -9.64 2.60 -21.72
C PHE A 264 -10.57 3.67 -22.27
N LYS A 265 -11.34 4.32 -21.41
CA LYS A 265 -12.24 5.40 -21.81
C LYS A 265 -11.47 6.67 -22.22
N ASP A 266 -10.38 6.99 -21.54
CA ASP A 266 -9.47 8.10 -21.86
C ASP A 266 -8.23 7.57 -22.58
N LEU A 267 -8.28 7.57 -23.92
CA LEU A 267 -7.17 7.08 -24.75
C LEU A 267 -5.94 7.98 -24.68
N ASP A 268 -6.09 9.28 -24.50
CA ASP A 268 -4.96 10.19 -24.38
C ASP A 268 -4.14 9.92 -23.11
N THR A 269 -4.83 9.74 -21.99
CA THR A 269 -4.18 9.30 -20.74
C THR A 269 -3.59 7.90 -20.87
N PHE A 270 -4.28 6.96 -21.50
CA PHE A 270 -3.77 5.61 -21.73
C PHE A 270 -2.44 5.61 -22.49
N HIS A 271 -2.36 6.34 -23.60
CA HIS A 271 -1.11 6.45 -24.36
C HIS A 271 0.00 7.15 -23.58
N PHE A 272 -0.35 8.16 -22.79
CA PHE A 272 0.60 8.84 -21.91
C PHE A 272 1.23 7.87 -20.89
N ILE A 273 0.42 7.10 -20.14
CA ILE A 273 0.96 6.17 -19.13
C ILE A 273 1.80 5.06 -19.76
N CYS A 274 1.40 4.53 -20.93
CA CYS A 274 2.17 3.53 -21.65
C CYS A 274 3.52 4.09 -22.12
N ASN A 275 3.56 5.35 -22.54
CA ASN A 275 4.80 6.03 -22.91
C ASN A 275 5.71 6.26 -21.69
N GLU A 276 5.15 6.66 -20.54
CA GLU A 276 5.93 6.82 -19.30
C GLU A 276 6.54 5.49 -18.82
N TYR A 277 5.80 4.38 -18.90
CA TYR A 277 6.37 3.04 -18.65
C TYR A 277 7.51 2.72 -19.65
N ALA A 278 7.32 2.99 -20.94
CA ALA A 278 8.33 2.75 -21.96
C ALA A 278 9.60 3.61 -21.75
N GLN A 279 9.47 4.77 -21.10
CA GLN A 279 10.60 5.60 -20.66
C GLN A 279 11.22 5.12 -19.33
N GLY A 280 10.81 3.96 -18.82
CA GLY A 280 11.32 3.38 -17.57
C GLY A 280 10.81 4.06 -16.31
N ASN A 281 9.68 4.76 -16.36
CA ASN A 281 9.01 5.24 -15.16
C ASN A 281 8.31 4.09 -14.43
N SER A 282 8.35 4.08 -13.10
CA SER A 282 7.67 3.09 -12.28
C SER A 282 6.62 3.76 -11.39
N PHE A 283 5.37 3.32 -11.55
CA PHE A 283 4.21 3.77 -10.78
C PHE A 283 3.14 2.68 -10.83
N PHE A 284 2.13 2.80 -10.00
CA PHE A 284 0.99 1.88 -10.02
C PHE A 284 -0.09 2.36 -10.97
N THR A 285 -0.75 1.42 -11.63
CA THR A 285 -1.97 1.67 -12.40
C THR A 285 -3.14 0.98 -11.74
N TYR A 286 -4.18 1.75 -11.41
CA TYR A 286 -5.45 1.26 -10.89
C TYR A 286 -6.49 1.24 -12.01
N LEU A 287 -7.01 0.06 -12.32
CA LEU A 287 -7.98 -0.17 -13.39
C LEU A 287 -9.35 -0.46 -12.77
N SER A 288 -10.33 0.35 -13.06
CA SER A 288 -11.68 0.17 -12.56
C SER A 288 -12.72 0.35 -13.66
N ARG A 289 -13.87 -0.32 -13.48
CA ARG A 289 -15.04 -0.19 -14.35
C ARG A 289 -16.01 0.88 -13.86
N SER A 290 -15.77 1.42 -12.69
CA SER A 290 -16.55 2.50 -12.08
C SER A 290 -15.64 3.42 -11.28
N VAL A 291 -16.13 4.63 -10.98
CA VAL A 291 -15.44 5.61 -10.12
C VAL A 291 -15.72 5.40 -8.63
N ASP A 292 -16.35 4.30 -8.27
CA ASP A 292 -16.86 4.03 -6.92
C ASP A 292 -15.79 3.63 -5.91
N SER A 293 -14.60 3.34 -6.40
CA SER A 293 -13.47 2.98 -5.55
C SER A 293 -12.17 3.57 -6.07
N LEU A 294 -11.24 3.81 -5.18
CA LEU A 294 -9.90 4.30 -5.48
C LEU A 294 -8.88 3.45 -4.73
N SER A 295 -7.83 3.07 -5.39
CA SER A 295 -6.69 2.43 -4.70
C SER A 295 -5.77 3.50 -4.13
N SER A 296 -5.41 3.35 -2.87
CA SER A 296 -4.45 4.20 -2.18
C SER A 296 -3.45 3.35 -1.41
N CYS A 297 -2.32 3.95 -1.06
CA CYS A 297 -1.21 3.24 -0.42
C CYS A 297 -0.65 2.10 -1.29
N CYS A 298 -0.23 1.02 -0.64
CA CYS A 298 0.47 -0.08 -1.31
C CYS A 298 -0.47 -0.99 -2.09
N ARG A 299 -1.70 -1.23 -1.60
CA ARG A 299 -2.65 -2.20 -2.18
C ARG A 299 -4.10 -1.92 -1.77
N LEU A 300 -4.31 -1.08 -0.75
CA LEU A 300 -5.62 -0.85 -0.17
C LEU A 300 -6.58 -0.25 -1.20
N GLN A 301 -7.67 -0.95 -1.44
CA GLN A 301 -8.79 -0.50 -2.26
C GLN A 301 -9.86 0.12 -1.35
N ASN A 302 -10.22 1.36 -1.61
CA ASN A 302 -11.19 2.11 -0.83
C ASN A 302 -12.50 2.24 -1.61
N ALA A 303 -13.61 1.79 -1.03
CA ALA A 303 -14.94 1.97 -1.61
C ALA A 303 -15.42 3.42 -1.39
N VAL A 304 -15.57 4.16 -2.46
CA VAL A 304 -15.98 5.58 -2.43
C VAL A 304 -17.47 5.73 -2.19
N GLN A 305 -18.30 4.80 -2.69
CA GLN A 305 -19.77 4.86 -2.56
C GLN A 305 -20.29 4.69 -1.13
N GLU A 306 -19.63 3.90 -0.30
CA GLU A 306 -20.00 3.78 1.11
C GLU A 306 -19.64 5.03 1.92
N ASN A 307 -18.83 5.91 1.33
CA ASN A 307 -18.49 7.21 1.84
C ASN A 307 -19.46 8.24 1.26
N THR A 308 -20.65 8.38 1.86
CA THR A 308 -21.65 9.36 1.46
C THR A 308 -21.03 10.72 1.15
N PHE A 309 -21.14 11.14 -0.11
CA PHE A 309 -20.77 12.47 -0.54
C PHE A 309 -21.53 13.50 0.29
N ASN A 310 -20.83 14.22 1.14
CA ASN A 310 -21.40 15.39 1.76
C ASN A 310 -21.08 16.59 0.85
N THR A 311 -21.87 16.73 -0.21
CA THR A 311 -21.73 17.79 -1.23
C THR A 311 -21.80 19.19 -0.65
N THR A 312 -22.41 19.35 0.54
CA THR A 312 -22.55 20.63 1.20
C THR A 312 -21.27 21.15 1.85
N ASN A 313 -20.29 20.28 2.13
CA ASN A 313 -19.06 20.66 2.83
C ASN A 313 -17.78 20.46 2.00
N GLY A 314 -17.87 20.17 0.69
CA GLY A 314 -16.70 19.97 -0.18
C GLY A 314 -15.84 18.75 0.17
N GLN A 315 -16.28 17.89 1.07
CA GLN A 315 -15.58 16.67 1.45
C GLN A 315 -15.86 15.56 0.44
N ILE A 316 -14.82 15.07 -0.18
CA ILE A 316 -14.88 13.93 -1.09
C ILE A 316 -14.69 12.65 -0.29
N GLY A 317 -15.28 11.55 -0.73
CA GLY A 317 -15.37 10.27 -0.04
C GLY A 317 -14.07 9.49 0.13
N ILE A 318 -12.93 10.17 0.40
CA ILE A 318 -11.64 9.50 0.59
C ILE A 318 -11.30 9.18 2.05
N MET A 319 -11.85 9.79 3.02
CA MET A 319 -11.55 9.69 4.46
C MET A 319 -11.61 8.25 5.01
N THR A 320 -10.82 7.33 4.45
CA THR A 320 -10.83 5.90 4.73
C THR A 320 -9.41 5.36 4.89
N GLY A 321 -9.27 4.06 5.09
CA GLY A 321 -7.98 3.39 5.28
C GLY A 321 -8.14 2.10 6.06
N SER A 322 -7.08 1.70 6.76
CA SER A 322 -7.10 0.53 7.65
C SER A 322 -6.85 0.96 9.09
N LYS A 323 -7.73 0.51 10.00
CA LYS A 323 -7.57 0.72 11.45
C LYS A 323 -6.46 -0.16 12.00
N ASN A 324 -6.50 -1.43 11.63
CA ASN A 324 -5.57 -2.43 12.10
C ASN A 324 -5.46 -3.57 11.09
N VAL A 325 -4.31 -4.24 11.06
CA VAL A 325 -4.05 -5.37 10.17
C VAL A 325 -3.55 -6.55 10.98
N ILE A 326 -4.25 -7.68 10.86
CA ILE A 326 -3.80 -8.98 11.35
C ILE A 326 -3.64 -9.90 10.15
N THR A 327 -2.43 -10.38 9.91
CA THR A 327 -2.13 -11.29 8.79
C THR A 327 -2.11 -12.74 9.26
N LEU A 328 -2.77 -13.59 8.47
CA LEU A 328 -2.77 -15.04 8.65
C LEU A 328 -1.49 -15.65 8.08
N ASN A 329 -0.81 -16.50 8.84
CA ASN A 329 0.25 -17.37 8.36
C ASN A 329 -0.35 -18.63 7.74
N LEU A 330 -0.71 -18.57 6.47
CA LEU A 330 -1.41 -19.68 5.79
C LEU A 330 -0.57 -20.94 5.70
N ASN A 331 0.78 -20.83 5.57
CA ASN A 331 1.65 -22.01 5.54
C ASN A 331 1.49 -22.83 6.82
N ARG A 332 1.56 -22.19 7.98
CA ARG A 332 1.40 -22.88 9.26
C ARG A 332 -0.03 -23.35 9.49
N ILE A 333 -1.02 -22.51 9.17
CA ILE A 333 -2.44 -22.84 9.36
C ILE A 333 -2.82 -24.11 8.59
N ILE A 334 -2.36 -24.27 7.36
CA ILE A 334 -2.65 -25.45 6.54
C ILE A 334 -1.93 -26.70 7.08
N GLN A 335 -0.70 -26.55 7.56
CA GLN A 335 0.00 -27.66 8.20
C GLN A 335 -0.65 -28.07 9.53
N ASP A 336 -1.03 -27.10 10.37
CA ASP A 336 -1.77 -27.37 11.62
C ASP A 336 -3.10 -28.07 11.35
N TRP A 337 -3.83 -27.66 10.30
CA TRP A 337 -5.04 -28.34 9.88
C TRP A 337 -4.77 -29.79 9.48
N GLN A 338 -3.78 -30.05 8.65
CA GLN A 338 -3.42 -31.40 8.21
C GLN A 338 -2.96 -32.26 9.41
N HIS A 339 -2.27 -31.68 10.39
CA HIS A 339 -1.88 -32.37 11.63
C HIS A 339 -3.05 -32.75 12.54
N THR A 340 -4.27 -32.26 12.29
CA THR A 340 -5.46 -32.73 13.02
C THR A 340 -5.93 -34.12 12.58
N TRP A 341 -5.43 -34.63 11.46
CA TRP A 341 -5.78 -35.96 10.97
C TRP A 341 -5.09 -37.04 11.80
N SER A 342 -5.80 -38.13 12.09
CA SER A 342 -5.27 -39.23 12.89
C SER A 342 -4.08 -39.92 12.24
N ASP A 343 -4.03 -39.91 10.91
CA ASP A 343 -3.05 -40.56 10.04
C ASP A 343 -2.16 -39.55 9.30
N TYR A 344 -2.06 -38.30 9.77
CA TYR A 344 -1.35 -37.23 9.04
C TYR A 344 0.10 -37.59 8.70
N LYS A 345 0.76 -38.41 9.52
CA LYS A 345 2.15 -38.84 9.29
C LYS A 345 2.30 -39.74 8.07
N ASP A 346 1.26 -40.51 7.75
CA ASP A 346 1.25 -41.40 6.59
C ASP A 346 1.15 -40.59 5.29
N HIS A 347 0.77 -39.32 5.41
CA HIS A 347 0.67 -38.37 4.29
C HIS A 347 1.83 -37.36 4.26
N ILE A 348 2.94 -37.63 4.93
CA ILE A 348 4.16 -36.81 4.89
C ILE A 348 5.29 -37.58 4.21
N ASP A 349 5.85 -36.98 3.18
CA ASP A 349 7.08 -37.46 2.54
C ASP A 349 8.27 -37.25 3.49
N VAL A 350 8.90 -38.33 3.91
CA VAL A 350 10.01 -38.35 4.87
C VAL A 350 11.26 -37.59 4.39
N ASN A 351 11.43 -37.43 3.07
CA ASN A 351 12.59 -36.75 2.50
C ASN A 351 12.40 -35.24 2.41
N THR A 352 11.17 -34.80 2.11
CA THR A 352 10.85 -33.39 1.85
C THR A 352 10.09 -32.74 2.99
N ASN A 353 9.55 -33.52 3.92
CA ASN A 353 8.63 -33.09 4.98
C ASN A 353 7.40 -32.34 4.44
N LYS A 354 7.02 -32.62 3.17
CA LYS A 354 5.81 -32.09 2.52
C LYS A 354 4.67 -33.10 2.59
N CYS A 355 3.47 -32.58 2.48
CA CYS A 355 2.30 -33.42 2.31
C CYS A 355 2.34 -34.15 0.96
N CYS A 356 2.00 -35.43 0.93
CA CYS A 356 2.11 -36.29 -0.24
C CYS A 356 0.76 -36.89 -0.69
N PHE A 357 -0.37 -36.26 -0.36
CA PHE A 357 -1.65 -36.69 -0.91
C PHE A 357 -1.83 -36.24 -2.37
N PRO A 358 -2.74 -36.87 -3.11
CA PRO A 358 -3.04 -36.49 -4.48
C PRO A 358 -3.54 -35.04 -4.56
N VAL A 359 -2.96 -34.23 -5.44
CA VAL A 359 -3.27 -32.80 -5.57
C VAL A 359 -4.74 -32.52 -5.93
N ASP A 360 -5.41 -33.47 -6.60
CA ASP A 360 -6.81 -33.39 -6.97
C ASP A 360 -7.77 -33.45 -5.77
N TRP A 361 -7.30 -33.86 -4.57
CA TRP A 361 -8.10 -33.82 -3.35
C TRP A 361 -8.61 -32.43 -3.03
N ILE A 362 -7.88 -31.37 -3.44
CA ILE A 362 -8.35 -29.99 -3.29
C ILE A 362 -9.69 -29.73 -4.01
N THR A 363 -10.06 -30.55 -4.98
CA THR A 363 -11.36 -30.47 -5.67
C THR A 363 -12.47 -31.22 -4.94
N HIS A 364 -12.14 -32.06 -3.94
CA HIS A 364 -13.11 -32.83 -3.19
C HIS A 364 -13.79 -31.98 -2.13
N LYS A 365 -15.11 -32.07 -2.04
CA LYS A 365 -15.93 -31.25 -1.16
C LYS A 365 -15.56 -31.39 0.33
N ASP A 366 -15.34 -32.62 0.80
CA ASP A 366 -15.02 -32.87 2.21
C ASP A 366 -13.66 -32.30 2.59
N PHE A 367 -12.69 -32.34 1.66
CA PHE A 367 -11.37 -31.74 1.85
C PHE A 367 -11.46 -30.20 1.96
N GLN A 368 -12.21 -29.57 1.06
CA GLN A 368 -12.45 -28.13 1.09
C GLN A 368 -13.18 -27.71 2.36
N GLU A 369 -14.20 -28.46 2.76
CA GLU A 369 -14.98 -28.16 3.98
C GLU A 369 -14.12 -28.29 5.24
N GLY A 370 -13.17 -29.23 5.27
CA GLY A 370 -12.21 -29.37 6.36
C GLY A 370 -11.32 -28.14 6.52
N ILE A 371 -10.71 -27.67 5.42
CA ILE A 371 -9.91 -26.43 5.40
C ILE A 371 -10.76 -25.24 5.81
N LYS A 372 -11.94 -25.09 5.21
CA LYS A 372 -12.88 -24.00 5.48
C LYS A 372 -13.20 -23.90 6.96
N LYS A 373 -13.67 -24.97 7.58
CA LYS A 373 -14.02 -24.99 9.01
C LYS A 373 -12.83 -24.67 9.92
N TYR A 374 -11.65 -25.16 9.57
CA TYR A 374 -10.45 -24.88 10.37
C TYR A 374 -10.10 -23.40 10.34
N ILE A 375 -10.14 -22.77 9.15
CA ILE A 375 -9.90 -21.33 8.99
C ILE A 375 -11.00 -20.52 9.69
N GLU A 376 -12.27 -20.89 9.57
CA GLU A 376 -13.38 -20.23 10.26
C GLU A 376 -13.18 -20.21 11.79
N ASN A 377 -12.73 -21.31 12.39
CA ASN A 377 -12.44 -21.36 13.83
C ASN A 377 -11.30 -20.41 14.26
N ILE A 378 -10.30 -20.21 13.38
CA ILE A 378 -9.23 -19.23 13.65
C ILE A 378 -9.79 -17.81 13.49
N LEU A 379 -10.60 -17.55 12.47
CA LEU A 379 -11.18 -16.25 12.19
C LEU A 379 -12.08 -15.74 13.33
N GLU A 380 -12.82 -16.61 14.03
CA GLU A 380 -13.60 -16.21 15.22
C GLU A 380 -12.72 -15.51 16.28
N ARG A 381 -11.50 -16.03 16.51
CA ARG A 381 -10.56 -15.37 17.42
C ARG A 381 -9.98 -14.08 16.82
N VAL A 382 -9.70 -14.07 15.51
CA VAL A 382 -9.24 -12.87 14.82
C VAL A 382 -10.26 -11.74 14.93
N TYR A 383 -11.56 -12.04 14.76
CA TYR A 383 -12.62 -11.03 14.94
C TYR A 383 -12.71 -10.52 16.37
N LEU A 384 -12.57 -11.39 17.37
CA LEU A 384 -12.50 -10.94 18.77
C LEU A 384 -11.34 -9.96 18.99
N TYR A 385 -10.16 -10.27 18.46
CA TYR A 385 -8.97 -9.39 18.58
C TYR A 385 -9.17 -8.07 17.84
N GLN A 386 -9.72 -8.11 16.64
CA GLN A 386 -10.00 -6.92 15.83
C GLN A 386 -11.08 -6.03 16.47
N TYR A 387 -12.15 -6.60 16.99
CA TYR A 387 -13.16 -5.83 17.72
C TYR A 387 -12.57 -5.17 18.98
N ALA A 388 -11.76 -5.88 19.73
CA ALA A 388 -11.11 -5.34 20.91
C ALA A 388 -10.18 -4.16 20.55
N TYR A 389 -9.42 -4.26 19.44
CA TYR A 389 -8.61 -3.16 18.95
C TYR A 389 -9.45 -1.98 18.46
N ASN A 390 -10.56 -2.25 17.80
CA ASN A 390 -11.51 -1.22 17.39
C ASN A 390 -12.08 -0.46 18.60
N ASP A 391 -12.41 -1.14 19.68
CA ASP A 391 -12.86 -0.50 20.93
C ASP A 391 -11.76 0.35 21.56
N LEU A 392 -10.51 -0.13 21.55
CA LEU A 392 -9.36 0.63 22.00
C LEU A 392 -9.21 1.93 21.20
N MET A 393 -9.34 1.86 19.88
CA MET A 393 -9.24 3.03 19.02
C MET A 393 -10.38 4.03 19.25
N HIS A 394 -11.61 3.55 19.43
CA HIS A 394 -12.74 4.43 19.78
C HIS A 394 -12.53 5.07 21.15
N TRP A 395 -12.01 4.31 22.12
CA TRP A 395 -11.61 4.89 23.41
C TRP A 395 -10.56 6.00 23.26
N CYS A 396 -9.52 5.78 22.45
CA CYS A 396 -8.52 6.82 22.16
C CYS A 396 -9.15 8.06 21.51
N LYS A 397 -10.04 7.87 20.53
CA LYS A 397 -10.75 8.97 19.86
C LYS A 397 -11.63 9.74 20.85
N ASP A 398 -12.39 9.05 21.70
CA ASP A 398 -13.29 9.68 22.69
C ASP A 398 -12.51 10.46 23.76
N HIS A 399 -11.23 10.13 23.95
CA HIS A 399 -10.31 10.87 24.84
C HIS A 399 -9.44 11.90 24.10
N HIS A 400 -9.79 12.23 22.84
CA HIS A 400 -9.08 13.23 22.02
C HIS A 400 -7.58 12.95 21.82
N LEU A 401 -7.21 11.68 21.74
CA LEU A 401 -5.82 11.26 21.49
C LEU A 401 -5.45 11.24 19.99
N TYR A 402 -6.43 11.44 19.10
CA TYR A 402 -6.24 11.44 17.64
C TYR A 402 -6.57 12.80 17.04
N ALA A 403 -5.57 13.69 16.98
CA ALA A 403 -5.74 15.05 16.51
C ALA A 403 -6.21 15.14 15.04
N ALA A 404 -5.75 14.25 14.16
CA ALA A 404 -6.16 14.20 12.76
C ALA A 404 -7.66 13.85 12.58
N TYR A 405 -8.18 12.99 13.45
CA TYR A 405 -9.60 12.61 13.44
C TYR A 405 -10.48 13.74 13.99
N ASP A 406 -10.05 14.38 15.08
CA ASP A 406 -10.75 15.53 15.68
C ASP A 406 -10.72 16.74 14.75
N ALA A 407 -9.67 16.90 13.96
CA ALA A 407 -9.54 17.95 12.96
C ALA A 407 -10.34 17.68 11.67
N GLY A 408 -10.87 16.47 11.46
CA GLY A 408 -11.70 16.11 10.32
C GLY A 408 -10.94 15.69 9.05
N PHE A 409 -9.65 15.35 9.16
CA PHE A 409 -8.87 14.82 8.03
C PHE A 409 -9.24 13.38 7.67
N ILE A 410 -9.75 12.64 8.65
CA ILE A 410 -10.11 11.23 8.51
C ILE A 410 -11.29 10.88 9.41
N ASN A 411 -12.01 9.80 9.09
CA ASN A 411 -13.12 9.29 9.89
C ASN A 411 -12.86 7.83 10.28
N LEU A 412 -12.81 7.56 11.59
CA LEU A 412 -12.52 6.24 12.12
C LEU A 412 -13.53 5.18 11.67
N ASP A 413 -14.83 5.52 11.59
CA ASP A 413 -15.89 4.58 11.23
C ASP A 413 -15.87 4.19 9.73
N LYS A 414 -15.14 4.95 8.90
CA LYS A 414 -14.93 4.66 7.48
C LYS A 414 -13.69 3.82 7.18
N GLN A 415 -12.88 3.52 8.20
CA GLN A 415 -11.70 2.68 8.06
C GLN A 415 -12.02 1.20 8.33
N TYR A 416 -11.24 0.32 7.71
CA TYR A 416 -11.42 -1.13 7.79
C TYR A 416 -10.52 -1.77 8.86
N LEU A 417 -10.98 -2.88 9.42
CA LEU A 417 -10.20 -3.86 10.15
C LEU A 417 -9.76 -4.90 9.12
N THR A 418 -8.50 -4.90 8.77
CA THR A 418 -8.00 -5.69 7.64
C THR A 418 -7.53 -7.07 8.12
N ILE A 419 -7.94 -8.10 7.38
CA ILE A 419 -7.39 -9.45 7.49
C ILE A 419 -6.40 -9.62 6.34
N GLY A 420 -5.12 -9.68 6.70
CA GLY A 420 -4.04 -9.91 5.76
C GLY A 420 -3.81 -11.39 5.50
N ILE A 421 -3.16 -11.70 4.38
CA ILE A 421 -2.73 -13.06 4.03
C ILE A 421 -1.24 -13.08 3.69
N ASN A 422 -0.55 -14.13 4.16
CA ASN A 422 0.86 -14.38 3.86
C ASN A 422 1.13 -15.90 3.82
N GLY A 423 2.12 -16.34 3.06
CA GLY A 423 2.45 -17.75 2.96
C GLY A 423 1.45 -18.58 2.14
N LEU A 424 0.64 -17.95 1.28
CA LEU A 424 -0.33 -18.64 0.42
C LEU A 424 0.36 -19.61 -0.56
N ASN A 425 1.43 -19.16 -1.22
CA ASN A 425 2.21 -20.02 -2.12
C ASN A 425 2.78 -21.21 -1.38
N GLN A 426 3.35 -20.98 -0.20
CA GLN A 426 3.99 -22.02 0.61
C GLN A 426 2.96 -23.04 1.11
N ALA A 427 1.78 -22.58 1.50
CA ALA A 427 0.67 -23.47 1.86
C ALA A 427 0.27 -24.37 0.69
N ALA A 428 0.18 -23.82 -0.52
CA ALA A 428 -0.13 -24.59 -1.73
C ALA A 428 1.01 -25.55 -2.09
N GLU A 429 2.27 -25.11 -2.02
CA GLU A 429 3.44 -25.95 -2.25
C GLU A 429 3.56 -27.11 -1.25
N TYR A 430 3.22 -26.86 0.02
CA TYR A 430 3.16 -27.91 1.03
C TYR A 430 2.16 -29.00 0.67
N LEU A 431 1.01 -28.62 0.12
CA LEU A 431 -0.03 -29.51 -0.37
C LEU A 431 0.27 -30.11 -1.78
N GLY A 432 1.48 -29.94 -2.31
CA GLY A 432 1.90 -30.50 -3.60
C GLY A 432 1.40 -29.77 -4.84
N MET A 433 0.85 -28.54 -4.68
CA MET A 433 0.36 -27.75 -5.81
C MET A 433 1.47 -26.88 -6.42
N GLU A 434 1.45 -26.75 -7.73
CA GLU A 434 2.22 -25.71 -8.43
C GLU A 434 1.49 -24.37 -8.36
N CYS A 435 2.20 -23.33 -7.92
CA CYS A 435 1.66 -21.97 -7.80
C CYS A 435 1.65 -21.23 -9.14
N ASN A 436 0.87 -21.71 -10.08
CA ASN A 436 0.72 -21.16 -11.43
C ASN A 436 -0.75 -21.11 -11.85
N ASN A 437 -1.02 -20.74 -13.12
CA ASN A 437 -2.37 -20.67 -13.67
C ASN A 437 -2.93 -22.08 -13.98
N ASN A 438 -3.29 -22.83 -12.93
CA ASN A 438 -3.92 -24.13 -13.02
C ASN A 438 -5.17 -24.23 -12.13
N ILE A 439 -5.98 -25.26 -12.37
CA ILE A 439 -7.27 -25.43 -11.69
C ILE A 439 -7.10 -25.70 -10.19
N TYR A 440 -6.08 -26.41 -9.77
CA TYR A 440 -5.88 -26.79 -8.37
C TYR A 440 -5.51 -25.58 -7.53
N TYR A 441 -4.53 -24.81 -7.98
CA TYR A 441 -4.11 -23.57 -7.30
C TYR A 441 -5.24 -22.52 -7.29
N LYS A 442 -5.96 -22.38 -8.40
CA LYS A 442 -7.15 -21.51 -8.48
C LYS A 442 -8.22 -21.92 -7.46
N THR A 443 -8.52 -23.23 -7.37
CA THR A 443 -9.51 -23.74 -6.40
C THR A 443 -9.07 -23.48 -4.97
N PHE A 444 -7.80 -23.71 -4.64
CA PHE A 444 -7.23 -23.43 -3.32
C PHE A 444 -7.30 -21.92 -2.97
N CYS A 445 -6.82 -21.05 -3.84
CA CYS A 445 -6.87 -19.61 -3.62
C CYS A 445 -8.29 -19.12 -3.38
N ARG A 446 -9.24 -19.53 -4.22
CA ARG A 446 -10.65 -19.14 -4.08
C ARG A 446 -11.28 -19.67 -2.80
N LEU A 447 -10.96 -20.89 -2.39
CA LEU A 447 -11.43 -21.45 -1.12
C LEU A 447 -11.01 -20.56 0.06
N ILE A 448 -9.72 -20.19 0.12
CA ILE A 448 -9.19 -19.34 1.19
C ILE A 448 -9.86 -17.97 1.18
N PHE A 449 -9.84 -17.29 0.03
CA PHE A 449 -10.34 -15.91 -0.08
C PHE A 449 -11.84 -15.81 0.16
N SER A 450 -12.64 -16.72 -0.44
CA SER A 450 -14.09 -16.71 -0.25
C SER A 450 -14.46 -17.02 1.19
N THR A 451 -13.75 -17.94 1.87
CA THR A 451 -13.98 -18.23 3.29
C THR A 451 -13.80 -16.96 4.14
N ILE A 452 -12.69 -16.23 3.96
CA ILE A 452 -12.45 -15.01 4.71
C ILE A 452 -13.50 -13.94 4.38
N LYS A 453 -13.82 -13.75 3.10
CA LYS A 453 -14.81 -12.76 2.65
C LYS A 453 -16.22 -13.04 3.18
N GLU A 454 -16.64 -14.30 3.21
CA GLU A 454 -17.92 -14.72 3.78
C GLU A 454 -17.98 -14.41 5.28
N GLN A 455 -16.91 -14.69 6.03
CA GLN A 455 -16.82 -14.38 7.44
C GLN A 455 -16.79 -12.86 7.70
N ASN A 456 -16.04 -12.09 6.91
CA ASN A 456 -16.03 -10.62 6.96
C ASN A 456 -17.45 -10.04 6.86
N LYS A 457 -18.27 -10.56 5.93
CA LYS A 457 -19.67 -10.13 5.77
C LYS A 457 -20.53 -10.42 6.99
N LYS A 458 -20.33 -11.58 7.65
CA LYS A 458 -21.08 -11.97 8.86
C LYS A 458 -20.72 -11.08 10.06
N HIS A 459 -19.46 -10.68 10.17
CA HIS A 459 -18.93 -9.93 11.30
C HIS A 459 -18.98 -8.39 11.11
N LYS A 460 -19.40 -7.90 9.94
CA LYS A 460 -19.54 -6.46 9.68
C LYS A 460 -20.55 -5.81 10.62
N THR A 461 -20.17 -4.69 11.25
CA THR A 461 -21.03 -3.84 12.06
C THR A 461 -20.97 -2.39 11.60
N LYS A 462 -21.77 -1.51 12.19
CA LYS A 462 -21.74 -0.06 11.85
C LYS A 462 -20.37 0.59 12.09
N THR A 463 -19.67 0.19 13.15
CA THR A 463 -18.37 0.78 13.54
C THR A 463 -17.17 -0.11 13.23
N ALA A 464 -17.40 -1.36 12.84
CA ALA A 464 -16.37 -2.34 12.49
C ALA A 464 -16.62 -2.88 11.07
N GLN A 465 -15.94 -2.33 10.09
CA GLN A 465 -15.93 -2.80 8.71
C GLN A 465 -14.71 -3.71 8.52
N PHE A 466 -14.86 -4.81 7.79
CA PHE A 466 -13.78 -5.76 7.52
C PHE A 466 -13.49 -5.83 6.03
N ASN A 467 -12.22 -6.04 5.68
CA ASN A 467 -11.78 -6.38 4.34
C ASN A 467 -10.63 -7.39 4.37
N THR A 468 -10.34 -7.97 3.22
CA THR A 468 -9.23 -8.92 3.03
C THR A 468 -8.22 -8.31 2.09
N GLU A 469 -6.96 -8.24 2.51
CA GLU A 469 -5.89 -7.64 1.74
C GLU A 469 -4.68 -8.56 1.64
N GLN A 470 -4.07 -8.59 0.48
CA GLN A 470 -2.75 -9.15 0.31
C GLN A 470 -1.70 -8.11 0.73
N VAL A 471 -1.42 -8.05 2.03
CA VAL A 471 -0.57 -7.02 2.63
C VAL A 471 0.89 -7.19 2.22
N PRO A 472 1.58 -6.14 1.74
CA PRO A 472 3.04 -6.18 1.58
C PRO A 472 3.68 -6.32 2.96
N ALA A 473 4.48 -7.38 3.14
CA ALA A 473 4.89 -7.78 4.48
C ALA A 473 6.27 -8.44 4.48
N GLU A 474 7.27 -7.81 3.87
CA GLU A 474 8.61 -8.40 3.71
C GLU A 474 9.21 -8.79 5.07
N SER A 475 9.21 -7.90 6.06
CA SER A 475 9.74 -8.19 7.40
C SER A 475 8.91 -9.23 8.16
N ALA A 476 7.59 -9.21 8.00
CA ALA A 476 6.69 -10.23 8.57
C ALA A 476 6.93 -11.59 7.91
N SER A 477 7.11 -11.61 6.59
CA SER A 477 7.38 -12.84 5.82
C SER A 477 8.64 -13.56 6.29
N VAL A 478 9.72 -12.83 6.57
CA VAL A 478 10.96 -13.39 7.13
C VAL A 478 10.73 -13.91 8.56
N LYS A 479 9.98 -13.18 9.39
CA LYS A 479 9.70 -13.58 10.78
C LYS A 479 8.83 -14.84 10.83
N LEU A 480 7.80 -14.92 10.01
CA LEU A 480 6.93 -16.09 9.94
C LEU A 480 7.70 -17.32 9.46
N TYR A 481 8.50 -17.18 8.41
CA TYR A 481 9.39 -18.24 7.94
C TYR A 481 10.32 -18.75 9.04
N ASN A 482 11.03 -17.85 9.73
CA ASN A 482 11.99 -18.23 10.77
C ASN A 482 11.32 -18.90 11.98
N ARG A 483 10.10 -18.47 12.36
CA ARG A 483 9.33 -19.09 13.44
C ARG A 483 8.91 -20.50 13.07
N ASP A 484 8.33 -20.69 11.90
CA ASP A 484 7.87 -22.00 11.45
C ASP A 484 9.04 -22.98 11.31
N LYS A 485 10.17 -22.51 10.78
CA LYS A 485 11.40 -23.31 10.70
C LYS A 485 11.93 -23.72 12.09
N ALA A 486 11.91 -22.80 13.06
CA ALA A 486 12.36 -23.08 14.43
C ALA A 486 11.42 -24.06 15.15
N ASP A 487 10.13 -24.03 14.84
CA ASP A 487 9.12 -24.91 15.41
C ASP A 487 8.99 -26.26 14.67
N GLY A 488 9.84 -26.51 13.65
CA GLY A 488 9.88 -27.78 12.91
C GLY A 488 8.84 -27.96 11.81
N TYR A 489 8.15 -26.89 11.43
CA TYR A 489 7.23 -26.90 10.28
C TYR A 489 7.99 -26.93 8.96
N TRP A 490 7.34 -27.45 7.94
CA TRP A 490 7.89 -27.34 6.59
C TRP A 490 7.99 -25.87 6.16
N VAL A 491 9.13 -25.51 5.60
CA VAL A 491 9.38 -24.21 4.97
C VAL A 491 10.10 -24.43 3.64
N PRO A 492 9.95 -23.52 2.66
CA PRO A 492 10.66 -23.64 1.38
C PRO A 492 12.18 -23.60 1.59
N THR A 493 12.92 -24.31 0.75
CA THR A 493 14.39 -24.38 0.80
C THR A 493 15.08 -23.42 -0.17
N ASP A 494 14.34 -22.95 -1.18
CA ASP A 494 14.79 -22.04 -2.23
C ASP A 494 14.72 -20.56 -1.83
N THR A 495 14.12 -20.26 -0.69
CA THR A 495 13.97 -18.90 -0.14
C THR A 495 14.00 -18.94 1.38
N ASN A 496 14.26 -17.80 2.01
CA ASN A 496 14.27 -17.61 3.47
C ASN A 496 13.12 -16.73 3.98
N LEU A 497 12.08 -16.57 3.16
CA LEU A 497 10.90 -15.77 3.46
C LEU A 497 9.66 -16.37 2.80
N TYR A 498 8.47 -16.01 3.28
CA TYR A 498 7.20 -16.34 2.64
C TYR A 498 6.82 -15.28 1.60
N ALA A 499 6.08 -15.70 0.57
CA ALA A 499 5.61 -14.76 -0.43
C ALA A 499 4.42 -13.93 0.12
N SER A 500 4.53 -12.61 -0.05
CA SER A 500 3.40 -11.67 0.14
C SER A 500 2.58 -11.49 -1.14
N TYR A 501 2.70 -12.41 -2.09
CA TYR A 501 2.09 -12.34 -3.42
C TYR A 501 1.37 -13.66 -3.75
N ILE A 502 0.46 -13.63 -4.71
CA ILE A 502 -0.24 -14.83 -5.21
C ILE A 502 0.72 -15.73 -6.01
N PHE A 503 1.80 -15.18 -6.51
CA PHE A 503 2.89 -15.90 -7.17
C PHE A 503 4.24 -15.44 -6.59
N LYS A 504 5.30 -16.22 -6.79
CA LYS A 504 6.67 -15.79 -6.45
C LYS A 504 7.12 -14.72 -7.46
N PRO A 505 7.40 -13.47 -7.04
CA PRO A 505 7.67 -12.36 -7.98
C PRO A 505 8.83 -12.62 -8.95
N ASN A 506 9.86 -13.32 -8.48
CA ASN A 506 11.05 -13.66 -9.26
C ASN A 506 10.96 -15.01 -9.98
N ASP A 507 9.81 -15.68 -9.95
CA ASP A 507 9.62 -16.93 -10.68
C ASP A 507 9.58 -16.66 -12.19
N THR A 508 10.58 -17.18 -12.90
CA THR A 508 10.72 -17.06 -14.35
C THR A 508 9.95 -18.13 -15.12
N HIS A 509 9.46 -19.18 -14.45
CA HIS A 509 8.69 -20.25 -15.08
C HIS A 509 7.23 -19.85 -15.34
N ILE A 510 6.72 -18.85 -14.62
CA ILE A 510 5.38 -18.30 -14.81
C ILE A 510 5.45 -17.16 -15.82
N SER A 511 4.68 -17.23 -16.90
CA SER A 511 4.62 -16.16 -17.89
C SER A 511 4.03 -14.86 -17.29
N ILE A 512 4.35 -13.71 -17.86
CA ILE A 512 3.76 -12.42 -17.44
C ILE A 512 2.24 -12.46 -17.56
N LEU A 513 1.69 -13.08 -18.60
CA LEU A 513 0.25 -13.19 -18.79
C LEU A 513 -0.40 -14.07 -17.72
N ASP A 514 0.23 -15.20 -17.32
CA ASP A 514 -0.27 -16.03 -16.23
C ASP A 514 -0.19 -15.30 -14.88
N LYS A 515 0.87 -14.53 -14.62
CA LYS A 515 0.95 -13.66 -13.43
C LYS A 515 -0.20 -12.67 -13.37
N ILE A 516 -0.59 -12.08 -14.49
CA ILE A 516 -1.76 -11.20 -14.59
C ILE A 516 -3.07 -11.96 -14.33
N ILE A 517 -3.22 -13.18 -14.89
CA ILE A 517 -4.40 -14.02 -14.68
C ILE A 517 -4.56 -14.40 -13.20
N LEU A 518 -3.46 -14.66 -12.49
CA LEU A 518 -3.48 -14.93 -11.05
C LEU A 518 -4.04 -13.75 -10.22
N HIS A 519 -3.96 -12.52 -10.75
CA HIS A 519 -4.57 -11.32 -10.17
C HIS A 519 -5.88 -10.88 -10.84
N SER A 520 -6.47 -11.71 -11.69
CA SER A 520 -7.74 -11.41 -12.37
C SER A 520 -8.95 -11.54 -11.44
N SER A 521 -10.08 -11.01 -11.90
CA SER A 521 -11.40 -11.20 -11.24
C SER A 521 -11.74 -12.67 -11.03
N GLU A 522 -11.36 -13.53 -11.98
CA GLU A 522 -11.64 -14.94 -11.90
C GLU A 522 -10.82 -15.67 -10.82
N PHE A 523 -9.65 -15.15 -10.47
CA PHE A 523 -8.72 -15.79 -9.53
C PHE A 523 -8.77 -15.14 -8.14
N ALA A 524 -8.54 -13.85 -8.03
CA ALA A 524 -8.29 -13.19 -6.76
C ALA A 524 -8.95 -11.81 -6.61
N ALA A 525 -9.01 -11.00 -7.68
CA ALA A 525 -9.32 -9.57 -7.55
C ALA A 525 -10.71 -9.26 -7.02
N ASP A 526 -11.70 -10.13 -7.24
CA ASP A 526 -13.06 -9.95 -6.74
C ASP A 526 -13.27 -10.53 -5.33
N GLU A 527 -12.36 -11.38 -4.87
CA GLU A 527 -12.41 -11.96 -3.53
C GLU A 527 -11.58 -11.15 -2.51
N LEU A 528 -10.53 -10.47 -2.94
CA LEU A 528 -9.70 -9.61 -2.11
C LEU A 528 -10.21 -8.16 -2.14
N ASP A 529 -11.27 -7.91 -1.38
CA ASP A 529 -11.96 -6.62 -1.34
C ASP A 529 -11.15 -5.48 -0.69
N GLY A 530 -10.12 -5.81 0.10
CA GLY A 530 -9.12 -4.88 0.61
C GLY A 530 -7.98 -4.59 -0.38
N GLY A 531 -7.90 -5.37 -1.46
CA GLY A 531 -6.95 -5.15 -2.55
C GLY A 531 -5.81 -6.16 -2.62
N SER A 532 -5.27 -6.27 -3.83
CA SER A 532 -4.02 -6.97 -4.14
C SER A 532 -3.28 -6.21 -5.24
N ALA A 533 -1.95 -6.22 -5.21
CA ALA A 533 -1.14 -5.60 -6.25
C ALA A 533 -0.39 -6.66 -7.05
N CYS A 534 -0.56 -6.61 -8.36
CA CYS A 534 0.20 -7.40 -9.31
C CYS A 534 1.54 -6.71 -9.58
N HIS A 535 2.60 -7.17 -8.92
CA HIS A 535 3.97 -6.68 -9.15
C HIS A 535 4.61 -7.52 -10.25
N LEU A 536 4.87 -6.92 -11.40
CA LEU A 536 5.54 -7.57 -12.51
C LEU A 536 6.99 -7.11 -12.59
N ASN A 537 7.90 -7.96 -12.12
CA ASN A 537 9.33 -7.74 -12.27
C ASN A 537 9.70 -8.06 -13.71
N LEU A 538 10.14 -7.04 -14.44
CA LEU A 538 10.57 -7.17 -15.83
C LEU A 538 12.09 -7.40 -15.87
N SER A 539 12.54 -8.26 -16.77
CA SER A 539 13.97 -8.47 -17.04
C SER A 539 14.52 -7.51 -18.11
N GLU A 540 13.62 -6.80 -18.81
CA GLU A 540 13.96 -5.90 -19.91
C GLU A 540 12.97 -4.73 -19.99
N HIS A 541 13.37 -3.69 -20.70
CA HIS A 541 12.51 -2.55 -21.03
C HIS A 541 11.58 -2.93 -22.18
N LEU A 542 10.28 -2.76 -21.99
CA LEU A 542 9.28 -2.99 -23.02
C LEU A 542 9.00 -1.72 -23.83
N SER A 543 8.53 -1.91 -25.07
CA SER A 543 8.03 -0.82 -25.91
C SER A 543 6.66 -0.32 -25.45
N GLN A 544 6.29 0.89 -25.83
CA GLN A 544 4.95 1.44 -25.55
C GLN A 544 3.82 0.49 -26.00
N LYS A 545 3.93 -0.13 -27.19
CA LYS A 545 2.94 -1.07 -27.71
C LYS A 545 2.79 -2.33 -26.85
N GLN A 546 3.88 -2.83 -26.27
CA GLN A 546 3.82 -3.97 -25.35
C GLN A 546 3.11 -3.60 -24.05
N TYR A 547 3.37 -2.41 -23.48
CA TYR A 547 2.62 -1.91 -22.34
C TYR A 547 1.14 -1.68 -22.66
N GLU A 548 0.81 -1.14 -23.84
CA GLU A 548 -0.58 -1.00 -24.29
C GLU A 548 -1.30 -2.35 -24.34
N TYR A 549 -0.64 -3.40 -24.82
CA TYR A 549 -1.18 -4.75 -24.84
C TYR A 549 -1.40 -5.28 -23.41
N LEU A 550 -0.39 -5.18 -22.54
CA LEU A 550 -0.46 -5.69 -21.17
C LEU A 550 -1.55 -4.99 -20.35
N LEU A 551 -1.64 -3.66 -20.42
CA LEU A 551 -2.65 -2.91 -19.68
C LEU A 551 -4.08 -3.19 -20.17
N LYS A 552 -4.29 -3.34 -21.48
CA LYS A 552 -5.59 -3.78 -22.03
C LYS A 552 -5.94 -5.20 -21.60
N PHE A 553 -4.96 -6.09 -21.59
CA PHE A 553 -5.16 -7.46 -21.11
C PHE A 553 -5.51 -7.47 -19.62
N MET A 554 -4.81 -6.71 -18.78
CA MET A 554 -5.13 -6.55 -17.36
C MET A 554 -6.56 -6.05 -17.15
N ALA A 555 -6.96 -4.99 -17.86
CA ALA A 555 -8.33 -4.45 -17.79
C ALA A 555 -9.38 -5.49 -18.20
N LYS A 556 -9.13 -6.23 -19.28
CA LYS A 556 -10.03 -7.29 -19.79
C LYS A 556 -10.24 -8.41 -18.79
N VAL A 557 -9.17 -8.92 -18.16
CA VAL A 557 -9.27 -10.01 -17.19
C VAL A 557 -9.65 -9.54 -15.78
N GLY A 558 -9.75 -8.24 -15.56
CA GLY A 558 -10.14 -7.65 -14.28
C GLY A 558 -9.03 -7.62 -13.23
N CYS A 559 -7.76 -7.55 -13.66
CA CYS A 559 -6.64 -7.22 -12.77
C CYS A 559 -6.72 -5.74 -12.43
N LYS A 560 -6.99 -5.41 -11.15
CA LYS A 560 -7.37 -4.04 -10.75
C LYS A 560 -6.21 -3.13 -10.43
N TYR A 561 -5.13 -3.64 -9.87
CA TYR A 561 -4.02 -2.83 -9.39
C TYR A 561 -2.68 -3.50 -9.72
N ALA A 562 -1.85 -2.82 -10.47
CA ALA A 562 -0.60 -3.37 -10.97
C ALA A 562 0.51 -2.33 -11.08
N THR A 563 1.75 -2.82 -11.02
CA THR A 563 2.94 -2.05 -11.35
C THR A 563 3.93 -2.90 -12.12
N PHE A 564 4.72 -2.23 -12.96
CA PHE A 564 5.88 -2.83 -13.63
C PHE A 564 7.14 -2.35 -12.92
N ASN A 565 7.87 -3.29 -12.33
CA ASN A 565 9.19 -3.03 -11.78
C ASN A 565 10.20 -3.15 -12.91
N ILE A 566 10.67 -2.01 -13.37
CA ILE A 566 11.54 -1.89 -14.54
C ILE A 566 12.98 -1.81 -14.03
N PRO A 567 13.92 -2.62 -14.55
CA PRO A 567 15.28 -2.66 -14.05
C PRO A 567 15.99 -1.33 -14.32
N ASN A 568 16.66 -0.80 -13.30
CA ASN A 568 17.63 0.27 -13.40
C ASN A 568 18.97 -0.25 -12.86
N CYS A 569 20.07 0.33 -13.31
CA CYS A 569 21.39 -0.02 -12.85
C CYS A 569 22.01 1.17 -12.10
N GLU A 570 22.54 0.94 -10.90
CA GLU A 570 23.20 1.95 -10.08
C GLU A 570 24.68 1.60 -9.87
N CYS A 571 25.54 2.60 -9.92
CA CYS A 571 26.94 2.49 -9.49
C CYS A 571 27.02 2.71 -7.97
N GLU A 572 27.50 1.73 -7.24
CA GLU A 572 27.62 1.79 -5.77
C GLU A 572 28.66 2.82 -5.28
N GLU A 573 29.61 3.22 -6.15
CA GLU A 573 30.68 4.16 -5.79
C GLU A 573 30.27 5.64 -5.98
N CYS A 574 29.65 5.96 -7.10
CA CYS A 574 29.34 7.36 -7.44
C CYS A 574 27.84 7.65 -7.57
N HIS A 575 27.00 6.67 -7.28
CA HIS A 575 25.53 6.73 -7.34
C HIS A 575 24.99 7.19 -8.71
N PHE A 576 25.70 6.86 -9.78
CA PHE A 576 25.22 7.08 -11.14
C PHE A 576 24.16 6.03 -11.46
N ILE A 577 22.96 6.48 -11.82
CA ILE A 577 21.82 5.62 -12.15
C ILE A 577 21.56 5.70 -13.65
N ALA A 578 21.39 4.55 -14.31
CA ALA A 578 20.94 4.47 -15.69
C ALA A 578 19.85 3.42 -15.88
N LYS A 579 18.97 3.67 -16.83
CA LYS A 579 17.88 2.75 -17.20
C LYS A 579 18.36 1.55 -18.02
N GLN A 580 19.52 1.66 -18.63
CA GLN A 580 20.16 0.56 -19.36
C GLN A 580 21.20 -0.09 -18.45
N PRO A 581 21.25 -1.44 -18.40
CA PRO A 581 22.26 -2.15 -17.65
C PRO A 581 23.68 -1.79 -18.11
N PHE A 582 24.59 -1.65 -17.17
CA PHE A 582 26.02 -1.48 -17.44
C PHE A 582 26.83 -2.35 -16.48
N SER A 583 27.94 -2.91 -16.97
CA SER A 583 28.90 -3.68 -16.16
C SER A 583 30.05 -2.82 -15.63
N LYS A 584 30.23 -1.64 -16.21
CA LYS A 584 31.23 -0.65 -15.82
C LYS A 584 30.59 0.73 -15.85
N CYS A 585 30.67 1.44 -14.73
CA CYS A 585 30.07 2.76 -14.62
C CYS A 585 30.61 3.73 -15.67
N PRO A 586 29.74 4.34 -16.49
CA PRO A 586 30.19 5.29 -17.51
C PRO A 586 30.70 6.62 -16.91
N LYS A 587 30.40 6.92 -15.64
CA LYS A 587 30.79 8.15 -14.95
C LYS A 587 32.14 8.03 -14.23
N CYS A 588 32.35 6.96 -13.45
CA CYS A 588 33.56 6.80 -12.61
C CYS A 588 34.41 5.58 -12.98
N GLY A 589 33.93 4.70 -13.86
CA GLY A 589 34.67 3.53 -14.31
C GLY A 589 34.64 2.35 -13.32
N SER A 590 33.91 2.44 -12.20
CA SER A 590 33.77 1.34 -11.24
C SER A 590 32.99 0.15 -11.86
N THR A 591 33.33 -1.06 -11.41
CA THR A 591 32.61 -2.31 -11.71
C THR A 591 31.66 -2.72 -10.59
N HIS A 592 31.62 -1.97 -9.47
CA HIS A 592 30.64 -2.16 -8.39
C HIS A 592 29.31 -1.53 -8.81
N VAL A 593 28.45 -2.37 -9.34
CA VAL A 593 27.14 -1.97 -9.88
C VAL A 593 26.06 -2.93 -9.38
N SER A 594 24.88 -2.38 -9.11
CA SER A 594 23.68 -3.11 -8.68
C SER A 594 22.51 -2.87 -9.66
N LEU A 595 21.58 -3.84 -9.72
CA LEU A 595 20.34 -3.77 -10.51
C LEU A 595 19.16 -3.51 -9.59
#